data_cf85038efb4ca93da45d7774c88b434f
#
_entry.id   cf85038efb4ca93da45d7774c88b434f
#
_cell.length_a   1.000
_cell.length_b   1.000
_cell.length_c   1.000
_cell.angle_alpha   90.00
_cell.angle_beta   90.00
_cell.angle_gamma   90.00
#
_symmetry.space_group_name_H-M   'P 1'
#
loop_
_entity.id
_entity.type
_entity.pdbx_description
1 polymer ?
#
loop_
_entity_poly.entity_id
_entity_poly.type
_entity_poly.pdbx_seq_one_letter_code
_entity_poly.pdbx_strand_id
1 'polypeptide(L)'
;MRLPRAALAAALLFAAAGAAQALPSFSEVREGHRSSETELLSREGEVLQRQRTDASVRRGDWVALADISPALRTALVVSEDKRFYEHSGVDWTAVSAAAWGNLWNQRTRGASTITMQLAGLLDGDWRQGPGGRSVVQKLGQTVSAQVLDRRWRKDQILEAYLNLVPFRGEIVGIDALSRTLFGKAAHGLDAREAAIAAALVRAPNASPERVGRRACGVLQSLAPEDAAARDCTAMELLTASVLLRRQWAASEGQAPHLARRLLAEPQSKGQARVRSTLSSPVQRFAVQSLQQQLRELQGRNVEDGAIVVLDNATGEVLAWVGSSGELSQAAEVDGVTAMRQPGSTLKPFLYAQAIAERRLTAAS
;
A
#
# COMPACT_ATOMS: atom_id res chain seq x y z
N MET A 1 -41.60 -32.31 5.45
CA MET A 1 -41.60 -32.26 3.98
C MET A 1 -40.14 -32.39 3.51
N ARG A 2 -39.72 -33.52 2.97
CA ARG A 2 -38.36 -33.73 2.45
C ARG A 2 -38.33 -33.24 1.01
N LEU A 3 -37.61 -32.17 0.75
CA LEU A 3 -37.35 -31.72 -0.62
C LEU A 3 -36.71 -32.85 -1.43
N PRO A 4 -37.18 -33.15 -2.65
CA PRO A 4 -36.61 -34.22 -3.47
C PRO A 4 -35.15 -33.88 -3.80
N ARG A 5 -34.26 -34.84 -3.76
CA ARG A 5 -32.82 -34.71 -4.07
C ARG A 5 -32.56 -34.02 -5.40
N ALA A 6 -33.46 -34.17 -6.38
CA ALA A 6 -33.40 -33.48 -7.67
C ALA A 6 -33.60 -31.95 -7.57
N ALA A 7 -34.46 -31.46 -6.68
CA ALA A 7 -34.66 -30.03 -6.46
C ALA A 7 -33.46 -29.37 -5.77
N LEU A 8 -32.79 -30.11 -4.87
CA LEU A 8 -31.56 -29.62 -4.24
C LEU A 8 -30.41 -29.57 -5.23
N ALA A 9 -30.28 -30.54 -6.12
CA ALA A 9 -29.28 -30.55 -7.19
C ALA A 9 -29.52 -29.45 -8.23
N ALA A 10 -30.77 -29.19 -8.62
CA ALA A 10 -31.15 -28.12 -9.52
C ALA A 10 -30.88 -26.75 -8.90
N ALA A 11 -31.21 -26.53 -7.62
CA ALA A 11 -30.92 -25.29 -6.90
C ALA A 11 -29.40 -25.00 -6.79
N LEU A 12 -28.61 -26.05 -6.56
CA LEU A 12 -27.14 -25.95 -6.54
C LEU A 12 -26.57 -25.64 -7.93
N LEU A 13 -27.12 -26.20 -9.01
CA LEU A 13 -26.73 -25.91 -10.38
C LEU A 13 -27.10 -24.49 -10.80
N PHE A 14 -28.30 -24.01 -10.43
CA PHE A 14 -28.70 -22.63 -10.67
C PHE A 14 -27.86 -21.63 -9.88
N ALA A 15 -27.54 -21.91 -8.61
CA ALA A 15 -26.65 -21.09 -7.79
C ALA A 15 -25.23 -21.06 -8.36
N ALA A 16 -24.72 -22.20 -8.86
CA ALA A 16 -23.42 -22.28 -9.51
C ALA A 16 -23.37 -21.52 -10.85
N ALA A 17 -24.45 -21.57 -11.65
CA ALA A 17 -24.55 -20.85 -12.89
C ALA A 17 -24.63 -19.31 -12.68
N GLY A 18 -25.38 -18.86 -11.65
CA GLY A 18 -25.47 -17.46 -11.26
C GLY A 18 -24.12 -16.93 -10.74
N ALA A 19 -23.42 -17.69 -9.93
CA ALA A 19 -22.10 -17.33 -9.41
C ALA A 19 -21.04 -17.31 -10.53
N ALA A 20 -21.15 -18.17 -11.54
CA ALA A 20 -20.22 -18.21 -12.67
C ALA A 20 -20.31 -16.95 -13.56
N GLN A 21 -21.48 -16.30 -13.64
CA GLN A 21 -21.67 -15.06 -14.40
C GLN A 21 -21.28 -13.80 -13.60
N ALA A 22 -21.24 -13.88 -12.27
CA ALA A 22 -21.00 -12.73 -11.38
C ALA A 22 -19.51 -12.50 -11.06
N LEU A 23 -18.62 -13.51 -11.23
CA LEU A 23 -17.21 -13.35 -10.89
C LEU A 23 -16.44 -12.68 -12.06
N PRO A 24 -15.73 -11.58 -11.78
CA PRO A 24 -14.92 -10.89 -12.79
C PRO A 24 -13.77 -11.78 -13.30
N SER A 25 -13.23 -11.47 -14.46
CA SER A 25 -11.99 -12.05 -14.95
C SER A 25 -10.78 -11.47 -14.20
N PHE A 26 -9.64 -12.16 -14.24
CA PHE A 26 -8.40 -11.68 -13.66
C PHE A 26 -7.98 -10.30 -14.22
N SER A 27 -8.12 -10.11 -15.54
CA SER A 27 -7.81 -8.84 -16.20
C SER A 27 -8.71 -7.71 -15.70
N GLU A 28 -10.01 -7.92 -15.58
CA GLU A 28 -10.93 -6.93 -15.05
C GLU A 28 -10.58 -6.53 -13.61
N VAL A 29 -10.23 -7.50 -12.76
CA VAL A 29 -9.81 -7.22 -11.37
C VAL A 29 -8.52 -6.41 -11.34
N ARG A 30 -7.53 -6.78 -12.16
CA ARG A 30 -6.25 -6.09 -12.24
C ARG A 30 -6.40 -4.67 -12.80
N GLU A 31 -7.14 -4.51 -13.88
CA GLU A 31 -7.41 -3.20 -14.51
C GLU A 31 -8.30 -2.31 -13.64
N GLY A 32 -9.20 -2.91 -12.88
CA GLY A 32 -10.06 -2.23 -11.90
C GLY A 32 -9.34 -1.82 -10.62
N HIS A 33 -8.13 -2.32 -10.36
CA HIS A 33 -7.37 -1.95 -9.17
C HIS A 33 -7.00 -0.46 -9.20
N ARG A 34 -7.20 0.21 -8.06
CA ARG A 34 -6.85 1.63 -7.90
C ARG A 34 -6.02 1.78 -6.63
N SER A 35 -4.86 2.41 -6.77
CA SER A 35 -4.07 2.87 -5.63
C SER A 35 -4.85 3.92 -4.83
N SER A 36 -4.66 3.97 -3.52
CA SER A 36 -5.15 5.05 -2.67
C SER A 36 -4.21 6.24 -2.61
N GLU A 37 -3.16 6.20 -3.42
CA GLU A 37 -2.14 7.23 -3.54
C GLU A 37 -2.07 7.72 -4.98
N THR A 38 -1.74 9.00 -5.15
CA THR A 38 -1.38 9.58 -6.45
C THR A 38 0.09 9.93 -6.44
N GLU A 39 0.78 9.61 -7.51
CA GLU A 39 2.20 9.90 -7.69
C GLU A 39 2.40 11.19 -8.48
N LEU A 40 3.21 12.11 -7.94
CA LEU A 40 3.77 13.21 -8.70
C LEU A 40 5.09 12.78 -9.32
N LEU A 41 5.17 12.83 -10.63
CA LEU A 41 6.35 12.45 -11.40
C LEU A 41 7.14 13.71 -11.81
N SER A 42 8.45 13.56 -11.89
CA SER A 42 9.33 14.53 -12.52
C SER A 42 9.13 14.56 -14.05
N ARG A 43 9.80 15.48 -14.72
CA ARG A 43 9.86 15.54 -16.20
C ARG A 43 10.52 14.28 -16.79
N GLU A 44 11.44 13.67 -16.06
CA GLU A 44 12.12 12.43 -16.44
C GLU A 44 11.25 11.18 -16.21
N GLY A 45 10.15 11.29 -15.44
CA GLY A 45 9.26 10.19 -15.10
C GLY A 45 9.60 9.50 -13.77
N GLU A 46 10.54 10.03 -13.00
CA GLU A 46 10.82 9.54 -11.65
C GLU A 46 9.73 9.99 -10.66
N VAL A 47 9.40 9.16 -9.69
CA VAL A 47 8.45 9.50 -8.62
C VAL A 47 9.12 10.48 -7.66
N LEU A 48 8.60 11.71 -7.60
CA LEU A 48 9.05 12.75 -6.68
C LEU A 48 8.27 12.78 -5.38
N GLN A 49 6.98 12.46 -5.45
CA GLN A 49 6.09 12.51 -4.29
C GLN A 49 4.95 11.51 -4.45
N ARG A 50 4.60 10.83 -3.35
CA ARG A 50 3.37 10.07 -3.19
C ARG A 50 2.45 10.79 -2.23
N GLN A 51 1.25 11.04 -2.66
CA GLN A 51 0.21 11.71 -1.88
C GLN A 51 -0.97 10.79 -1.71
N ARG A 52 -1.33 10.49 -0.47
CA ARG A 52 -2.52 9.71 -0.16
C ARG A 52 -3.78 10.51 -0.49
N THR A 53 -4.66 9.93 -1.29
CA THR A 53 -5.92 10.54 -1.75
C THR A 53 -7.15 9.92 -1.09
N ASP A 54 -7.05 8.68 -0.59
CA ASP A 54 -8.10 8.02 0.20
C ASP A 54 -7.59 7.72 1.62
N ALA A 55 -8.15 8.44 2.60
CA ALA A 55 -7.77 8.29 4.01
C ALA A 55 -8.33 7.03 4.67
N SER A 56 -9.32 6.35 4.05
CA SER A 56 -9.97 5.15 4.60
C SER A 56 -9.18 3.87 4.36
N VAL A 57 -8.33 3.85 3.34
CA VAL A 57 -7.54 2.69 2.93
C VAL A 57 -6.12 3.12 2.53
N ARG A 58 -5.14 2.28 2.79
CA ARG A 58 -3.79 2.40 2.25
C ARG A 58 -3.55 1.22 1.31
N ARG A 59 -3.74 1.47 0.02
CA ARG A 59 -3.56 0.51 -1.07
C ARG A 59 -2.54 1.07 -2.04
N GLY A 60 -1.49 0.29 -2.28
CA GLY A 60 -0.45 0.64 -3.25
C GLY A 60 -0.78 0.21 -4.68
N ASP A 61 0.23 0.16 -5.51
CA ASP A 61 0.10 -0.31 -6.89
C ASP A 61 -0.11 -1.83 -6.96
N TRP A 62 -0.65 -2.30 -8.09
CA TRP A 62 -0.71 -3.73 -8.36
C TRP A 62 0.68 -4.29 -8.63
N VAL A 63 1.07 -5.32 -7.89
CA VAL A 63 2.36 -6.01 -8.05
C VAL A 63 2.14 -7.34 -8.76
N ALA A 64 2.82 -7.56 -9.88
CA ALA A 64 2.78 -8.85 -10.56
C ALA A 64 3.42 -9.94 -9.69
N LEU A 65 2.94 -11.19 -9.79
CA LEU A 65 3.45 -12.28 -8.95
C LEU A 65 4.96 -12.48 -9.09
N ALA A 66 5.52 -12.26 -10.28
CA ALA A 66 6.96 -12.36 -10.54
C ALA A 66 7.78 -11.35 -9.73
N ASP A 67 7.19 -10.17 -9.43
CA ASP A 67 7.80 -9.08 -8.69
C ASP A 67 7.53 -9.17 -7.17
N ILE A 68 6.95 -10.27 -6.70
CA ILE A 68 6.74 -10.55 -5.28
C ILE A 68 7.81 -11.55 -4.81
N SER A 69 8.42 -11.27 -3.65
CA SER A 69 9.43 -12.13 -3.04
C SER A 69 9.01 -13.62 -3.04
N PRO A 70 9.85 -14.53 -3.52
CA PRO A 70 9.60 -15.97 -3.42
C PRO A 70 9.38 -16.43 -1.98
N ALA A 71 10.10 -15.85 -1.02
CA ALA A 71 9.95 -16.16 0.40
C ALA A 71 8.52 -15.84 0.87
N LEU A 72 7.95 -14.70 0.44
CA LEU A 72 6.58 -14.33 0.80
C LEU A 72 5.55 -15.25 0.17
N ARG A 73 5.68 -15.57 -1.12
CA ARG A 73 4.76 -16.50 -1.80
C ARG A 73 4.70 -17.84 -1.07
N THR A 74 5.86 -18.38 -0.72
CA THR A 74 5.97 -19.64 0.02
C THR A 74 5.43 -19.51 1.44
N ALA A 75 5.78 -18.45 2.18
CA ALA A 75 5.30 -18.21 3.54
C ALA A 75 3.78 -18.14 3.62
N LEU A 76 3.16 -17.45 2.67
CA LEU A 76 1.71 -17.32 2.61
C LEU A 76 1.02 -18.65 2.34
N VAL A 77 1.50 -19.41 1.34
CA VAL A 77 0.96 -20.74 1.01
C VAL A 77 1.12 -21.69 2.19
N VAL A 78 2.28 -21.75 2.82
CA VAL A 78 2.53 -22.60 4.00
C VAL A 78 1.65 -22.20 5.20
N SER A 79 1.41 -20.90 5.40
CA SER A 79 0.61 -20.38 6.51
C SER A 79 -0.89 -20.58 6.32
N GLU A 80 -1.41 -20.30 5.11
CA GLU A 80 -2.84 -20.21 4.86
C GLU A 80 -3.42 -21.43 4.18
N ASP A 81 -2.65 -22.08 3.28
CA ASP A 81 -3.17 -23.12 2.41
C ASP A 81 -2.05 -24.02 1.87
N LYS A 82 -1.54 -24.95 2.72
CA LYS A 82 -0.36 -25.77 2.40
C LYS A 82 -0.48 -26.57 1.09
N ARG A 83 -1.71 -26.92 0.71
CA ARG A 83 -1.99 -27.69 -0.51
C ARG A 83 -2.63 -26.85 -1.62
N PHE A 84 -2.39 -25.54 -1.61
CA PHE A 84 -2.96 -24.58 -2.54
C PHE A 84 -2.89 -25.02 -4.00
N TYR A 85 -1.75 -25.57 -4.41
CA TYR A 85 -1.51 -26.02 -5.79
C TYR A 85 -2.10 -27.42 -6.11
N GLU A 86 -2.60 -28.15 -5.10
CA GLU A 86 -3.05 -29.54 -5.25
C GLU A 86 -4.57 -29.67 -5.34
N HIS A 87 -5.34 -28.74 -4.76
CA HIS A 87 -6.79 -28.79 -4.75
C HIS A 87 -7.43 -27.78 -5.74
N SER A 88 -8.70 -28.01 -6.09
CA SER A 88 -9.48 -27.18 -7.01
C SER A 88 -10.37 -26.18 -6.26
N GLY A 89 -9.76 -25.16 -5.63
CA GLY A 89 -10.44 -24.07 -4.93
C GLY A 89 -10.84 -24.38 -3.50
N VAL A 90 -11.17 -25.62 -3.18
CA VAL A 90 -11.56 -26.10 -1.84
C VAL A 90 -10.75 -27.33 -1.48
N ASP A 91 -10.11 -27.31 -0.33
CA ASP A 91 -9.41 -28.46 0.22
C ASP A 91 -10.38 -29.38 0.97
N TRP A 92 -11.00 -30.31 0.24
CA TRP A 92 -11.99 -31.25 0.81
C TRP A 92 -11.41 -32.17 1.87
N THR A 93 -10.11 -32.47 1.84
CA THR A 93 -9.47 -33.29 2.86
C THR A 93 -9.28 -32.51 4.16
N ALA A 94 -8.91 -31.21 4.06
CA ALA A 94 -8.86 -30.33 5.22
C ALA A 94 -10.26 -30.07 5.80
N VAL A 95 -11.29 -29.92 4.94
CA VAL A 95 -12.68 -29.75 5.35
C VAL A 95 -13.17 -31.02 6.10
N SER A 96 -12.91 -32.23 5.58
CA SER A 96 -13.31 -33.47 6.23
C SER A 96 -12.58 -33.72 7.56
N ALA A 97 -11.26 -33.41 7.61
CA ALA A 97 -10.48 -33.47 8.85
C ALA A 97 -10.99 -32.47 9.90
N ALA A 98 -11.36 -31.24 9.46
CA ALA A 98 -11.95 -30.25 10.35
C ALA A 98 -13.32 -30.66 10.87
N ALA A 99 -14.17 -31.25 10.03
CA ALA A 99 -15.47 -31.75 10.43
C ALA A 99 -15.34 -32.92 11.46
N TRP A 100 -14.39 -33.81 11.22
CA TRP A 100 -14.07 -34.92 12.16
C TRP A 100 -13.55 -34.41 13.50
N GLY A 101 -12.59 -33.45 13.49
CA GLY A 101 -12.05 -32.83 14.70
C GLY A 101 -13.08 -32.06 15.52
N ASN A 102 -14.06 -31.38 14.86
CA ASN A 102 -15.15 -30.69 15.55
C ASN A 102 -16.12 -31.67 16.26
N LEU A 103 -16.30 -32.87 15.74
CA LEU A 103 -17.07 -33.94 16.41
C LEU A 103 -16.44 -34.35 17.75
N TRP A 104 -15.11 -34.21 17.88
CA TRP A 104 -14.34 -34.57 19.08
C TRP A 104 -13.92 -33.35 19.90
N ASN A 105 -14.66 -32.23 19.78
CA ASN A 105 -14.43 -30.99 20.54
C ASN A 105 -13.02 -30.33 20.38
N GLN A 106 -12.30 -30.73 19.33
CA GLN A 106 -11.03 -30.09 18.97
C GLN A 106 -11.30 -28.95 17.98
N ARG A 107 -11.01 -27.71 18.38
CA ARG A 107 -11.08 -26.55 17.48
C ARG A 107 -10.08 -26.72 16.36
N THR A 108 -10.50 -27.36 15.27
CA THR A 108 -9.66 -27.46 14.06
C THR A 108 -9.64 -26.15 13.32
N ARG A 109 -8.44 -25.64 13.09
CA ARG A 109 -8.14 -24.40 12.34
C ARG A 109 -7.66 -24.79 10.96
N GLY A 110 -8.16 -24.13 9.87
CA GLY A 110 -7.53 -24.22 8.55
C GLY A 110 -8.38 -24.82 7.43
N ALA A 111 -9.71 -24.74 7.50
CA ALA A 111 -10.58 -25.20 6.42
C ALA A 111 -10.82 -24.16 5.30
N SER A 112 -10.35 -22.92 5.45
CA SER A 112 -10.52 -21.87 4.45
C SER A 112 -9.27 -21.77 3.57
N THR A 113 -9.43 -21.97 2.26
CA THR A 113 -8.35 -21.87 1.28
C THR A 113 -8.09 -20.42 0.85
N ILE A 114 -6.94 -20.15 0.23
CA ILE A 114 -6.63 -18.86 -0.38
C ILE A 114 -7.70 -18.51 -1.43
N THR A 115 -8.13 -19.48 -2.25
CA THR A 115 -9.17 -19.27 -3.26
C THR A 115 -10.51 -18.87 -2.64
N MET A 116 -10.92 -19.49 -1.53
CA MET A 116 -12.14 -19.10 -0.79
C MET A 116 -12.04 -17.69 -0.21
N GLN A 117 -10.87 -17.33 0.31
CA GLN A 117 -10.65 -15.97 0.83
C GLN A 117 -10.71 -14.95 -0.30
N LEU A 118 -10.07 -15.20 -1.45
CA LEU A 118 -10.14 -14.33 -2.62
C LEU A 118 -11.56 -14.19 -3.17
N ALA A 119 -12.31 -15.29 -3.29
CA ALA A 119 -13.70 -15.24 -3.71
C ALA A 119 -14.53 -14.28 -2.83
N GLY A 120 -14.34 -14.37 -1.52
CA GLY A 120 -14.99 -13.43 -0.59
C GLY A 120 -14.54 -11.98 -0.79
N LEU A 121 -13.27 -11.71 -1.13
CA LEU A 121 -12.78 -10.36 -1.44
C LEU A 121 -13.43 -9.77 -2.68
N LEU A 122 -13.66 -10.61 -3.71
CA LEU A 122 -14.26 -10.20 -4.97
C LEU A 122 -15.77 -9.94 -4.88
N ASP A 123 -16.48 -10.70 -4.03
CA ASP A 123 -17.92 -10.54 -3.82
C ASP A 123 -18.29 -9.28 -3.01
N GLY A 124 -17.31 -8.49 -2.55
CA GLY A 124 -17.57 -7.31 -1.72
C GLY A 124 -18.06 -7.60 -0.30
N ASP A 125 -18.28 -8.84 0.06
CA ASP A 125 -18.82 -9.32 1.34
C ASP A 125 -17.79 -9.28 2.50
N TRP A 126 -16.66 -8.64 2.30
CA TRP A 126 -15.58 -8.53 3.31
C TRP A 126 -15.88 -7.55 4.44
N ARG A 127 -16.91 -6.75 4.32
CA ARG A 127 -17.39 -5.93 5.43
C ARG A 127 -18.10 -6.83 6.43
N GLN A 128 -17.31 -7.47 7.29
CA GLN A 128 -17.82 -8.25 8.40
C GLN A 128 -18.64 -7.36 9.32
N GLY A 129 -19.95 -7.58 9.36
CA GLY A 129 -20.77 -7.11 10.48
C GLY A 129 -20.34 -7.80 11.78
N PRO A 130 -20.63 -7.22 12.97
CA PRO A 130 -20.33 -7.81 14.27
C PRO A 130 -21.17 -9.06 14.48
N GLY A 131 -20.74 -10.23 14.03
CA GLY A 131 -21.50 -11.49 14.20
C GLY A 131 -20.91 -12.70 13.49
N GLY A 132 -19.85 -12.53 12.71
CA GLY A 132 -19.25 -13.63 11.93
C GLY A 132 -20.08 -14.03 10.70
N ARG A 133 -19.50 -14.87 9.84
CA ARG A 133 -20.14 -15.31 8.58
C ARG A 133 -21.20 -16.37 8.87
N SER A 134 -22.38 -16.23 8.25
CA SER A 134 -23.42 -17.25 8.28
C SER A 134 -22.98 -18.51 7.53
N VAL A 135 -23.58 -19.66 7.86
CA VAL A 135 -23.33 -20.93 7.18
C VAL A 135 -23.63 -20.81 5.67
N VAL A 136 -24.65 -20.05 5.31
CA VAL A 136 -25.07 -19.82 3.92
C VAL A 136 -23.98 -19.03 3.14
N GLN A 137 -23.39 -18.00 3.76
CA GLN A 137 -22.28 -17.25 3.16
C GLN A 137 -21.05 -18.11 2.93
N LYS A 138 -20.73 -19.02 3.86
CA LYS A 138 -19.63 -19.99 3.70
C LYS A 138 -19.88 -20.97 2.56
N LEU A 139 -21.10 -21.45 2.38
CA LEU A 139 -21.47 -22.32 1.26
C LEU A 139 -21.37 -21.57 -0.07
N GLY A 140 -21.85 -20.33 -0.14
CA GLY A 140 -21.68 -19.46 -1.31
C GLY A 140 -20.21 -19.29 -1.69
N GLN A 141 -19.34 -18.94 -0.73
CA GLN A 141 -17.90 -18.82 -0.95
C GLN A 141 -17.24 -20.11 -1.44
N THR A 142 -17.71 -21.27 -1.00
CA THR A 142 -17.20 -22.57 -1.46
C THR A 142 -17.50 -22.78 -2.95
N VAL A 143 -18.71 -22.44 -3.40
CA VAL A 143 -19.10 -22.52 -4.81
C VAL A 143 -18.32 -21.49 -5.64
N SER A 144 -18.26 -20.23 -5.20
CA SER A 144 -17.51 -19.18 -5.87
C SER A 144 -16.02 -19.51 -5.98
N ALA A 145 -15.41 -20.13 -4.95
CA ALA A 145 -14.03 -20.58 -4.98
C ALA A 145 -13.78 -21.67 -6.03
N GLN A 146 -14.68 -22.65 -6.17
CA GLN A 146 -14.56 -23.69 -7.21
C GLN A 146 -14.70 -23.10 -8.61
N VAL A 147 -15.62 -22.16 -8.81
CA VAL A 147 -15.79 -21.47 -10.09
C VAL A 147 -14.55 -20.64 -10.41
N LEU A 148 -14.01 -19.90 -9.42
CA LEU A 148 -12.82 -19.08 -9.57
C LEU A 148 -11.60 -19.92 -9.96
N ASP A 149 -11.39 -21.06 -9.29
CA ASP A 149 -10.25 -21.94 -9.54
C ASP A 149 -10.31 -22.63 -10.94
N ARG A 150 -11.51 -22.83 -11.48
CA ARG A 150 -11.69 -23.32 -12.86
C ARG A 150 -11.43 -22.26 -13.92
N ARG A 151 -11.62 -20.97 -13.60
CA ARG A 151 -11.49 -19.84 -14.53
C ARG A 151 -10.11 -19.19 -14.50
N TRP A 152 -9.44 -19.21 -13.35
CA TRP A 152 -8.16 -18.55 -13.13
C TRP A 152 -7.08 -19.57 -12.83
N ARG A 153 -5.86 -19.31 -13.28
CA ARG A 153 -4.70 -20.11 -12.89
C ARG A 153 -4.35 -19.85 -11.43
N LYS A 154 -3.73 -20.82 -10.76
CA LYS A 154 -3.28 -20.70 -9.36
C LYS A 154 -2.42 -19.46 -9.12
N ASP A 155 -1.52 -19.15 -10.04
CA ASP A 155 -0.66 -17.97 -9.96
C ASP A 155 -1.47 -16.66 -10.03
N GLN A 156 -2.52 -16.62 -10.86
CA GLN A 156 -3.42 -15.46 -10.93
C GLN A 156 -4.22 -15.29 -9.64
N ILE A 157 -4.66 -16.39 -9.04
CA ILE A 157 -5.37 -16.39 -7.74
C ILE A 157 -4.45 -15.86 -6.64
N LEU A 158 -3.20 -16.34 -6.57
CA LEU A 158 -2.22 -15.92 -5.57
C LEU A 158 -1.83 -14.44 -5.76
N GLU A 159 -1.61 -14.01 -7.02
CA GLU A 159 -1.33 -12.62 -7.36
C GLU A 159 -2.45 -11.70 -6.91
N ALA A 160 -3.68 -11.98 -7.29
CA ALA A 160 -4.84 -11.17 -6.92
C ALA A 160 -5.04 -11.16 -5.39
N TYR A 161 -4.89 -12.29 -4.73
CA TYR A 161 -5.02 -12.39 -3.29
C TYR A 161 -4.01 -11.47 -2.57
N LEU A 162 -2.72 -11.53 -2.94
CA LEU A 162 -1.68 -10.70 -2.35
C LEU A 162 -1.90 -9.20 -2.58
N ASN A 163 -2.53 -8.82 -3.68
CA ASN A 163 -2.83 -7.42 -3.98
C ASN A 163 -4.10 -6.89 -3.32
N LEU A 164 -5.02 -7.78 -2.91
CA LEU A 164 -6.34 -7.39 -2.39
C LEU A 164 -6.54 -7.67 -0.90
N VAL A 165 -5.72 -8.55 -0.31
CA VAL A 165 -5.90 -8.96 1.09
C VAL A 165 -5.61 -7.81 2.06
N PRO A 166 -6.46 -7.59 3.08
CA PRO A 166 -6.15 -6.67 4.16
C PRO A 166 -5.13 -7.30 5.12
N PHE A 167 -4.08 -6.54 5.47
CA PHE A 167 -3.01 -7.01 6.36
C PHE A 167 -3.12 -6.45 7.77
N ARG A 168 -3.23 -5.14 7.94
CA ARG A 168 -3.33 -4.51 9.26
C ARG A 168 -3.92 -3.10 9.17
N GLY A 169 -4.93 -2.81 10.01
CA GLY A 169 -5.57 -1.50 10.01
C GLY A 169 -6.10 -1.16 8.61
N GLU A 170 -5.58 -0.08 8.05
CA GLU A 170 -5.94 0.42 6.73
C GLU A 170 -5.13 -0.20 5.57
N ILE A 171 -4.09 -1.01 5.86
CA ILE A 171 -3.17 -1.54 4.86
C ILE A 171 -3.83 -2.67 4.08
N VAL A 172 -3.95 -2.51 2.77
CA VAL A 172 -4.48 -3.47 1.81
C VAL A 172 -3.47 -3.70 0.69
N GLY A 173 -3.18 -4.96 0.42
CA GLY A 173 -2.25 -5.38 -0.62
C GLY A 173 -0.78 -5.33 -0.21
N ILE A 174 0.00 -6.10 -0.95
CA ILE A 174 1.40 -6.36 -0.62
C ILE A 174 2.31 -5.15 -0.84
N ASP A 175 2.03 -4.31 -1.84
CA ASP A 175 2.82 -3.11 -2.10
C ASP A 175 2.72 -2.13 -0.92
N ALA A 176 1.50 -1.84 -0.47
CA ALA A 176 1.29 -0.99 0.69
C ALA A 176 1.91 -1.60 1.96
N LEU A 177 1.78 -2.92 2.16
CA LEU A 177 2.39 -3.61 3.30
C LEU A 177 3.91 -3.46 3.30
N SER A 178 4.57 -3.83 2.20
CA SER A 178 6.04 -3.88 2.14
C SER A 178 6.66 -2.51 2.28
N ARG A 179 6.12 -1.49 1.63
CA ARG A 179 6.58 -0.11 1.78
C ARG A 179 6.32 0.44 3.18
N THR A 180 5.14 0.21 3.72
CA THR A 180 4.71 0.79 4.98
C THR A 180 5.41 0.16 6.18
N LEU A 181 5.47 -1.16 6.25
CA LEU A 181 6.05 -1.86 7.41
C LEU A 181 7.56 -2.03 7.29
N PHE A 182 8.08 -2.31 6.10
CA PHE A 182 9.47 -2.70 5.92
C PHE A 182 10.30 -1.67 5.14
N GLY A 183 9.68 -0.64 4.53
CA GLY A 183 10.39 0.39 3.75
C GLY A 183 11.02 -0.17 2.46
N LYS A 184 10.49 -1.28 1.92
CA LYS A 184 11.03 -2.02 0.77
C LYS A 184 9.97 -2.25 -0.29
N ALA A 185 10.40 -2.50 -1.52
CA ALA A 185 9.52 -3.05 -2.55
C ALA A 185 9.20 -4.53 -2.25
N ALA A 186 8.07 -5.02 -2.78
CA ALA A 186 7.56 -6.36 -2.49
C ALA A 186 8.51 -7.51 -2.85
N HIS A 187 9.38 -7.34 -3.84
CA HIS A 187 10.39 -8.33 -4.22
C HIS A 187 11.55 -8.42 -3.22
N GLY A 188 11.79 -7.37 -2.43
CA GLY A 188 12.91 -7.27 -1.48
C GLY A 188 12.63 -7.84 -0.09
N LEU A 189 11.45 -8.42 0.16
CA LEU A 189 11.13 -9.01 1.45
C LEU A 189 11.92 -10.29 1.68
N ASP A 190 12.59 -10.37 2.84
CA ASP A 190 13.29 -11.57 3.27
C ASP A 190 12.36 -12.60 3.97
N ALA A 191 12.90 -13.74 4.39
CA ALA A 191 12.10 -14.81 4.98
C ALA A 191 11.43 -14.41 6.31
N ARG A 192 12.06 -13.53 7.11
CA ARG A 192 11.51 -13.07 8.39
C ARG A 192 10.36 -12.09 8.16
N GLU A 193 10.55 -11.13 7.26
CA GLU A 193 9.54 -10.17 6.85
C GLU A 193 8.35 -10.86 6.18
N ALA A 194 8.63 -11.86 5.35
CA ALA A 194 7.63 -12.72 4.72
C ALA A 194 6.78 -13.48 5.75
N ALA A 195 7.42 -14.02 6.79
CA ALA A 195 6.73 -14.73 7.87
C ALA A 195 5.84 -13.77 8.68
N ILE A 196 6.28 -12.53 8.94
CA ILE A 196 5.47 -11.49 9.59
C ILE A 196 4.25 -11.15 8.72
N ALA A 197 4.45 -10.93 7.43
CA ALA A 197 3.38 -10.63 6.48
C ALA A 197 2.32 -11.75 6.45
N ALA A 198 2.75 -13.02 6.34
CA ALA A 198 1.86 -14.18 6.36
C ALA A 198 1.10 -14.30 7.70
N ALA A 199 1.75 -14.02 8.83
CA ALA A 199 1.11 -14.03 10.14
C ALA A 199 0.03 -12.94 10.29
N LEU A 200 0.22 -11.77 9.67
CA LEU A 200 -0.73 -10.67 9.66
C LEU A 200 -2.00 -10.98 8.88
N VAL A 201 -1.91 -11.68 7.75
CA VAL A 201 -3.08 -12.11 6.97
C VAL A 201 -4.08 -12.85 7.84
N ARG A 202 -3.58 -13.75 8.66
CA ARG A 202 -4.43 -14.59 9.53
C ARG A 202 -5.08 -13.83 10.69
N ALA A 203 -4.44 -12.78 11.18
CA ALA A 203 -4.95 -11.96 12.27
C ALA A 203 -4.43 -10.52 12.18
N PRO A 204 -5.02 -9.70 11.33
CA PRO A 204 -4.55 -8.35 11.03
C PRO A 204 -4.37 -7.45 12.27
N ASN A 205 -5.27 -7.57 13.25
CA ASN A 205 -5.31 -6.70 14.42
C ASN A 205 -4.79 -7.38 15.71
N ALA A 206 -4.05 -8.51 15.58
CA ALA A 206 -3.45 -9.16 16.74
C ALA A 206 -2.32 -8.30 17.34
N SER A 207 -2.04 -8.50 18.64
CA SER A 207 -0.92 -7.82 19.29
C SER A 207 0.42 -8.22 18.67
N PRO A 208 1.45 -7.36 18.73
CA PRO A 208 2.77 -7.64 18.15
C PRO A 208 3.35 -8.97 18.62
N GLU A 209 3.22 -9.32 19.91
CA GLU A 209 3.72 -10.56 20.50
C GLU A 209 3.01 -11.79 19.89
N ARG A 210 1.70 -11.69 19.64
CA ARG A 210 0.92 -12.77 19.02
C ARG A 210 1.28 -12.93 17.54
N VAL A 211 1.52 -11.82 16.82
CA VAL A 211 2.00 -11.86 15.44
C VAL A 211 3.40 -12.46 15.40
N GLY A 212 4.32 -12.03 16.29
CA GLY A 212 5.70 -12.52 16.36
C GLY A 212 5.78 -14.03 16.59
N ARG A 213 5.00 -14.56 17.55
CA ARG A 213 4.94 -16.00 17.79
C ARG A 213 4.43 -16.79 16.58
N ARG A 214 3.44 -16.25 15.85
CA ARG A 214 2.96 -16.89 14.61
C ARG A 214 3.98 -16.82 13.50
N ALA A 215 4.62 -15.66 13.32
CA ALA A 215 5.66 -15.48 12.35
C ALA A 215 6.84 -16.43 12.59
N CYS A 216 7.22 -16.65 13.86
CA CYS A 216 8.21 -17.64 14.23
C CYS A 216 7.79 -19.06 13.78
N GLY A 217 6.56 -19.45 14.03
CA GLY A 217 6.04 -20.76 13.57
C GLY A 217 6.01 -20.90 12.05
N VAL A 218 5.72 -19.83 11.32
CA VAL A 218 5.80 -19.83 9.84
C VAL A 218 7.25 -19.98 9.40
N LEU A 219 8.16 -19.20 9.98
CA LEU A 219 9.59 -19.27 9.63
C LEU A 219 10.18 -20.67 9.90
N GLN A 220 9.86 -21.29 11.05
CA GLN A 220 10.24 -22.66 11.35
C GLN A 220 9.70 -23.68 10.34
N SER A 221 8.50 -23.43 9.81
CA SER A 221 7.90 -24.30 8.78
C SER A 221 8.59 -24.15 7.42
N LEU A 222 9.21 -22.99 7.16
CA LEU A 222 9.93 -22.69 5.91
C LEU A 222 11.38 -23.21 5.93
N ALA A 223 12.03 -23.14 7.08
CA ALA A 223 13.43 -23.50 7.26
C ALA A 223 13.63 -24.28 8.57
N PRO A 224 13.16 -25.52 8.65
CA PRO A 224 13.19 -26.31 9.90
C PRO A 224 14.61 -26.61 10.38
N GLU A 225 15.60 -26.66 9.47
CA GLU A 225 17.00 -26.92 9.78
C GLU A 225 17.76 -25.65 10.23
N ASP A 226 17.22 -24.47 10.03
CA ASP A 226 17.89 -23.22 10.37
C ASP A 226 17.79 -22.95 11.88
N ALA A 227 18.97 -22.91 12.55
CA ALA A 227 19.07 -22.58 13.96
C ALA A 227 18.53 -21.17 14.28
N ALA A 228 18.71 -20.21 13.37
CA ALA A 228 18.20 -18.85 13.51
C ALA A 228 16.65 -18.79 13.42
N ALA A 229 16.02 -19.72 12.70
CA ALA A 229 14.56 -19.85 12.66
C ALA A 229 13.95 -20.32 13.97
N ARG A 230 14.76 -20.92 14.86
CA ARG A 230 14.32 -21.41 16.18
C ARG A 230 14.29 -20.31 17.23
N ASP A 231 14.97 -19.19 17.01
CA ASP A 231 14.96 -18.07 17.95
C ASP A 231 13.71 -17.19 17.76
N CYS A 232 12.64 -17.57 18.46
CA CYS A 232 11.40 -16.80 18.45
C CYS A 232 11.54 -15.43 19.13
N THR A 233 12.50 -15.22 20.00
CA THR A 233 12.73 -13.94 20.70
C THR A 233 13.14 -12.86 19.70
N ALA A 234 14.09 -13.17 18.82
CA ALA A 234 14.51 -12.27 17.75
C ALA A 234 13.34 -11.91 16.81
N MET A 235 12.49 -12.90 16.48
CA MET A 235 11.30 -12.67 15.65
C MET A 235 10.26 -11.80 16.35
N GLU A 236 10.03 -11.99 17.65
CA GLU A 236 9.09 -11.18 18.43
C GLU A 236 9.59 -9.73 18.54
N LEU A 237 10.88 -9.50 18.78
CA LEU A 237 11.49 -8.18 18.81
C LEU A 237 11.39 -7.47 17.46
N LEU A 238 11.74 -8.14 16.37
CA LEU A 238 11.59 -7.60 15.02
C LEU A 238 10.12 -7.23 14.73
N THR A 239 9.20 -8.13 15.04
CA THR A 239 7.77 -7.89 14.84
C THR A 239 7.29 -6.69 15.65
N ALA A 240 7.71 -6.58 16.92
CA ALA A 240 7.36 -5.44 17.77
C ALA A 240 7.89 -4.13 17.17
N SER A 241 9.14 -4.08 16.73
CA SER A 241 9.74 -2.88 16.13
C SER A 241 9.01 -2.42 14.87
N VAL A 242 8.60 -3.39 14.02
CA VAL A 242 7.87 -3.12 12.78
C VAL A 242 6.44 -2.66 13.04
N LEU A 243 5.75 -3.27 14.00
CA LEU A 243 4.32 -3.02 14.25
C LEU A 243 4.05 -1.88 15.25
N LEU A 244 5.05 -1.36 15.97
CA LEU A 244 4.90 -0.25 16.89
C LEU A 244 4.73 1.11 16.20
N ARG A 245 5.05 1.22 14.94
CA ARG A 245 4.81 2.43 14.14
C ARG A 245 3.30 2.67 14.07
N ARG A 246 2.82 3.74 14.72
CA ARG A 246 1.39 4.06 14.81
C ARG A 246 0.91 5.05 13.75
N GLN A 247 1.83 5.80 13.15
CA GLN A 247 1.50 6.82 12.15
C GLN A 247 2.30 6.58 10.88
N TRP A 248 1.60 6.66 9.77
CA TRP A 248 2.15 6.52 8.43
C TRP A 248 2.04 7.87 7.75
N ALA A 249 3.10 8.34 7.14
CA ALA A 249 3.07 9.59 6.41
C ALA A 249 1.96 9.57 5.34
N ALA A 250 1.13 10.61 5.34
CA ALA A 250 0.11 10.80 4.31
C ALA A 250 0.75 11.27 2.98
N SER A 251 2.01 11.70 3.05
CA SER A 251 2.75 12.27 1.95
C SER A 251 4.22 11.87 2.09
N GLU A 252 4.80 11.23 1.06
CA GLU A 252 6.18 10.74 1.07
C GLU A 252 6.92 11.21 -0.18
N GLY A 253 8.06 11.88 0.00
CA GLY A 253 8.92 12.32 -1.10
C GLY A 253 9.49 13.71 -0.89
N GLN A 254 9.87 14.37 -2.00
CA GLN A 254 10.68 15.58 -2.00
C GLN A 254 9.94 16.85 -2.45
N ALA A 255 8.65 16.73 -2.83
CA ALA A 255 7.86 17.83 -3.37
C ALA A 255 6.43 17.87 -2.78
N PRO A 256 6.24 17.83 -1.43
CA PRO A 256 4.91 17.71 -0.81
C PRO A 256 4.02 18.92 -1.10
N HIS A 257 4.55 20.12 -1.12
CA HIS A 257 3.78 21.35 -1.33
C HIS A 257 3.26 21.47 -2.77
N LEU A 258 4.15 21.24 -3.77
CA LEU A 258 3.72 21.25 -5.16
C LEU A 258 2.75 20.10 -5.46
N ALA A 259 2.97 18.91 -4.89
CA ALA A 259 2.05 17.78 -5.05
C ALA A 259 0.65 18.15 -4.56
N ARG A 260 0.51 18.70 -3.35
CA ARG A 260 -0.79 19.16 -2.82
C ARG A 260 -1.48 20.14 -3.75
N ARG A 261 -0.71 21.08 -4.33
CA ARG A 261 -1.24 22.08 -5.25
C ARG A 261 -1.71 21.44 -6.56
N LEU A 262 -0.86 20.67 -7.23
CA LEU A 262 -1.18 20.08 -8.53
C LEU A 262 -2.28 19.01 -8.43
N LEU A 263 -2.29 18.20 -7.35
CA LEU A 263 -3.30 17.17 -7.15
C LEU A 263 -4.66 17.72 -6.72
N ALA A 264 -4.73 18.96 -6.23
CA ALA A 264 -5.98 19.65 -5.95
C ALA A 264 -6.67 20.17 -7.23
N GLU A 265 -5.94 20.29 -8.35
CA GLU A 265 -6.47 20.77 -9.61
C GLU A 265 -7.50 19.78 -10.20
N PRO A 266 -8.60 20.28 -10.80
CA PRO A 266 -9.66 19.42 -11.36
C PRO A 266 -9.16 18.40 -12.37
N GLN A 267 -8.18 18.76 -13.20
CA GLN A 267 -7.61 17.87 -14.21
C GLN A 267 -6.79 16.70 -13.64
N SER A 268 -6.30 16.82 -12.41
CA SER A 268 -5.52 15.78 -11.73
C SER A 268 -6.40 14.78 -10.97
N LYS A 269 -7.68 15.10 -10.76
CA LYS A 269 -8.59 14.24 -10.00
C LYS A 269 -8.79 12.89 -10.68
N GLY A 270 -8.56 11.83 -9.92
CA GLY A 270 -8.70 10.45 -10.40
C GLY A 270 -7.52 9.93 -11.23
N GLN A 271 -6.50 10.74 -11.45
CA GLN A 271 -5.26 10.26 -12.06
C GLN A 271 -4.40 9.56 -11.01
N ALA A 272 -3.87 8.38 -11.36
CA ALA A 272 -2.92 7.67 -10.51
C ALA A 272 -1.52 8.34 -10.54
N ARG A 273 -1.18 9.00 -11.66
CA ARG A 273 0.11 9.63 -11.90
C ARG A 273 -0.07 10.99 -12.55
N VAL A 274 0.58 12.00 -12.00
CA VAL A 274 0.59 13.37 -12.54
C VAL A 274 2.03 13.75 -12.85
N ARG A 275 2.32 14.09 -14.10
CA ARG A 275 3.66 14.53 -14.53
C ARG A 275 3.80 16.03 -14.32
N SER A 276 4.91 16.44 -13.70
CA SER A 276 5.29 17.86 -13.53
C SER A 276 6.46 18.26 -14.42
N THR A 277 6.78 19.53 -14.40
CA THR A 277 7.99 20.10 -15.04
C THR A 277 9.22 19.98 -14.15
N LEU A 278 9.09 19.53 -12.88
CA LEU A 278 10.21 19.39 -11.97
C LEU A 278 11.27 18.46 -12.53
N SER A 279 12.53 18.85 -12.38
CA SER A 279 13.67 17.99 -12.65
C SER A 279 14.12 17.30 -11.38
N SER A 280 14.13 15.96 -11.38
CA SER A 280 14.53 15.15 -10.23
C SER A 280 15.89 15.55 -9.64
N PRO A 281 16.98 15.73 -10.44
CA PRO A 281 18.27 16.13 -9.88
C PRO A 281 18.25 17.53 -9.29
N VAL A 282 17.55 18.49 -9.94
CA VAL A 282 17.46 19.87 -9.44
C VAL A 282 16.63 19.93 -8.15
N GLN A 283 15.53 19.21 -8.08
CA GLN A 283 14.69 19.11 -6.88
C GLN A 283 15.49 18.54 -5.69
N ARG A 284 16.19 17.40 -5.91
CA ARG A 284 17.04 16.80 -4.86
C ARG A 284 18.12 17.78 -4.38
N PHE A 285 18.80 18.42 -5.30
CA PHE A 285 19.83 19.40 -4.96
C PHE A 285 19.28 20.58 -4.17
N ALA A 286 18.12 21.12 -4.58
CA ALA A 286 17.47 22.21 -3.87
C ALA A 286 17.08 21.83 -2.43
N VAL A 287 16.49 20.65 -2.23
CA VAL A 287 16.15 20.15 -0.88
C VAL A 287 17.39 20.00 -0.01
N GLN A 288 18.45 19.38 -0.54
CA GLN A 288 19.70 19.18 0.20
C GLN A 288 20.39 20.51 0.54
N SER A 289 20.42 21.44 -0.41
CA SER A 289 21.03 22.78 -0.20
C SER A 289 20.30 23.56 0.88
N LEU A 290 18.95 23.57 0.86
CA LEU A 290 18.14 24.22 1.88
C LEU A 290 18.43 23.62 3.26
N GLN A 291 18.39 22.32 3.37
CA GLN A 291 18.62 21.63 4.64
C GLN A 291 20.05 21.86 5.17
N GLN A 292 21.05 21.89 4.28
CA GLN A 292 22.43 22.16 4.68
C GLN A 292 22.55 23.59 5.22
N GLN A 293 22.04 24.59 4.51
CA GLN A 293 22.12 25.99 4.93
C GLN A 293 21.40 26.21 6.28
N LEU A 294 20.25 25.59 6.50
CA LEU A 294 19.54 25.73 7.75
C LEU A 294 20.25 25.06 8.93
N ARG A 295 20.95 23.94 8.70
CA ARG A 295 21.81 23.35 9.73
C ARG A 295 22.99 24.27 10.10
N GLU A 296 23.59 24.93 9.12
CA GLU A 296 24.68 25.89 9.36
C GLU A 296 24.19 27.15 10.10
N LEU A 297 22.92 27.49 9.91
CA LEU A 297 22.26 28.61 10.60
C LEU A 297 21.62 28.22 11.93
N GLN A 298 21.79 26.99 12.38
CA GLN A 298 21.24 26.52 13.65
C GLN A 298 21.70 27.42 14.82
N GLY A 299 20.77 27.82 15.66
CA GLY A 299 21.02 28.75 16.77
C GLY A 299 20.97 30.25 16.38
N ARG A 300 20.68 30.56 15.12
CA ARG A 300 20.51 31.97 14.67
C ARG A 300 19.04 32.37 14.49
N ASN A 301 18.13 31.60 15.04
CA ASN A 301 16.68 31.82 14.94
C ASN A 301 16.18 31.81 13.48
N VAL A 302 16.77 30.91 12.65
CA VAL A 302 16.35 30.64 11.28
C VAL A 302 15.93 29.18 11.23
N GLU A 303 14.63 28.92 11.15
CA GLU A 303 14.07 27.57 11.26
C GLU A 303 13.59 26.99 9.93
N ASP A 304 13.28 27.86 8.95
CA ASP A 304 12.75 27.40 7.66
C ASP A 304 13.16 28.31 6.50
N GLY A 305 12.95 27.82 5.28
CA GLY A 305 13.20 28.53 4.04
C GLY A 305 12.48 27.87 2.87
N ALA A 306 12.51 28.53 1.73
CA ALA A 306 11.90 28.01 0.51
C ALA A 306 12.80 28.28 -0.69
N ILE A 307 12.73 27.39 -1.68
CA ILE A 307 13.47 27.52 -2.96
C ILE A 307 12.51 27.23 -4.10
N VAL A 308 12.51 28.12 -5.10
CA VAL A 308 11.93 27.87 -6.41
C VAL A 308 12.99 28.09 -7.47
N VAL A 309 13.08 27.17 -8.42
CA VAL A 309 14.00 27.27 -9.56
C VAL A 309 13.18 27.27 -10.84
N LEU A 310 13.39 28.28 -11.66
CA LEU A 310 12.72 28.46 -12.94
C LEU A 310 13.72 28.34 -14.09
N ASP A 311 13.28 27.75 -15.19
CA ASP A 311 14.01 27.85 -16.46
C ASP A 311 13.79 29.23 -17.07
N ASN A 312 14.88 29.94 -17.36
CA ASN A 312 14.79 31.30 -17.88
C ASN A 312 14.20 31.40 -19.28
N ALA A 313 14.35 30.36 -20.10
CA ALA A 313 13.88 30.37 -21.48
C ALA A 313 12.40 30.03 -21.60
N THR A 314 11.92 29.08 -20.77
CA THR A 314 10.56 28.52 -20.86
C THR A 314 9.63 29.00 -19.74
N GLY A 315 10.18 29.48 -18.62
CA GLY A 315 9.43 29.80 -17.41
C GLY A 315 8.95 28.54 -16.63
N GLU A 316 9.35 27.35 -17.04
CA GLU A 316 8.99 26.11 -16.35
C GLU A 316 9.63 26.04 -14.97
N VAL A 317 8.88 25.50 -14.00
CA VAL A 317 9.37 25.25 -12.65
C VAL A 317 10.20 23.97 -12.64
N LEU A 318 11.51 24.09 -12.35
CA LEU A 318 12.45 22.98 -12.28
C LEU A 318 12.60 22.40 -10.87
N ALA A 319 12.40 23.24 -9.84
CA ALA A 319 12.36 22.79 -8.45
C ALA A 319 11.37 23.64 -7.64
N TRP A 320 10.73 23.00 -6.65
CA TRP A 320 9.80 23.63 -5.71
C TRP A 320 9.98 23.04 -4.33
N VAL A 321 10.62 23.78 -3.45
CA VAL A 321 10.87 23.40 -2.06
C VAL A 321 10.16 24.42 -1.18
N GLY A 322 9.01 24.07 -0.64
CA GLY A 322 8.19 25.00 0.14
C GLY A 322 8.59 25.10 1.61
N SER A 323 9.35 24.13 2.12
CA SER A 323 9.84 24.08 3.50
C SER A 323 11.02 23.14 3.61
N SER A 324 11.80 23.26 4.67
CA SER A 324 12.88 22.35 5.05
C SER A 324 12.41 20.96 5.52
N GLY A 325 11.10 20.78 5.69
CA GLY A 325 10.52 19.53 6.18
C GLY A 325 10.77 19.31 7.68
N GLU A 326 11.48 18.26 8.03
CA GLU A 326 11.70 17.87 9.44
C GLU A 326 12.46 18.90 10.30
N LEU A 327 13.16 19.86 9.68
CA LEU A 327 13.85 20.92 10.39
C LEU A 327 12.90 22.06 10.79
N SER A 328 11.70 22.13 10.23
CA SER A 328 10.72 23.19 10.44
C SER A 328 9.61 22.77 11.40
N GLN A 329 9.22 23.63 12.32
CA GLN A 329 8.01 23.47 13.14
C GLN A 329 6.73 23.78 12.33
N ALA A 330 6.83 24.38 11.15
CA ALA A 330 5.75 24.74 10.24
C ALA A 330 5.91 24.07 8.86
N ALA A 331 6.32 22.79 8.84
CA ALA A 331 6.63 22.03 7.61
C ALA A 331 5.49 22.00 6.58
N GLU A 332 4.25 22.22 7.00
CA GLU A 332 3.07 22.22 6.12
C GLU A 332 2.85 23.55 5.39
N VAL A 333 3.55 24.63 5.80
CA VAL A 333 3.44 25.94 5.15
C VAL A 333 4.27 25.94 3.88
N ASP A 334 3.65 26.28 2.75
CA ASP A 334 4.37 26.49 1.48
C ASP A 334 5.01 27.88 1.45
N GLY A 335 6.28 27.95 1.81
CA GLY A 335 7.05 29.19 1.83
C GLY A 335 7.25 29.84 0.47
N VAL A 336 7.08 29.08 -0.65
CA VAL A 336 7.16 29.65 -2.02
C VAL A 336 5.98 30.58 -2.30
N THR A 337 4.79 30.23 -1.81
CA THR A 337 3.56 31.01 -2.05
C THR A 337 3.10 31.82 -0.83
N ALA A 338 3.71 31.61 0.32
CA ALA A 338 3.35 32.36 1.53
C ALA A 338 3.58 33.86 1.36
N MET A 339 2.56 34.64 1.69
CA MET A 339 2.63 36.11 1.64
C MET A 339 3.65 36.63 2.65
N ARG A 340 4.62 37.35 2.17
CA ARG A 340 5.71 37.97 2.95
C ARG A 340 5.85 39.44 2.61
N GLN A 341 6.40 40.20 3.54
CA GLN A 341 6.81 41.58 3.25
C GLN A 341 7.98 41.56 2.26
N PRO A 342 7.89 42.31 1.14
CA PRO A 342 8.90 42.26 0.09
C PRO A 342 10.23 42.83 0.52
N GLY A 343 10.26 43.76 1.47
CA GLY A 343 11.48 44.43 1.91
C GLY A 343 12.25 45.05 0.72
N SER A 344 13.58 44.87 0.74
CA SER A 344 14.45 45.40 -0.31
C SER A 344 14.34 44.70 -1.66
N THR A 345 13.64 43.54 -1.76
CA THR A 345 13.42 42.90 -3.05
C THR A 345 12.52 43.71 -3.99
N LEU A 346 11.79 44.70 -3.45
CA LEU A 346 10.99 45.64 -4.26
C LEU A 346 11.84 46.72 -4.98
N LYS A 347 13.07 46.97 -4.54
CA LYS A 347 13.93 48.04 -5.09
C LYS A 347 14.19 47.92 -6.59
N PRO A 348 14.50 46.77 -7.18
CA PRO A 348 14.69 46.64 -8.61
C PRO A 348 13.50 47.17 -9.42
N PHE A 349 12.28 46.85 -8.98
CA PHE A 349 11.04 47.30 -9.64
C PHE A 349 10.86 48.81 -9.48
N LEU A 350 11.09 49.34 -8.28
CA LEU A 350 11.00 50.78 -8.01
C LEU A 350 12.00 51.56 -8.84
N TYR A 351 13.26 51.12 -8.91
CA TYR A 351 14.29 51.79 -9.71
C TYR A 351 14.00 51.67 -11.20
N ALA A 352 13.57 50.52 -11.68
CA ALA A 352 13.19 50.34 -13.08
C ALA A 352 12.08 51.33 -13.48
N GLN A 353 11.05 51.47 -12.66
CA GLN A 353 9.97 52.42 -12.88
C GLN A 353 10.47 53.85 -12.83
N ALA A 354 11.26 54.24 -11.83
CA ALA A 354 11.79 55.61 -11.69
C ALA A 354 12.72 56.02 -12.86
N ILE A 355 13.50 55.09 -13.39
CA ILE A 355 14.34 55.32 -14.58
C ILE A 355 13.45 55.43 -15.82
N ALA A 356 12.45 54.55 -15.99
CA ALA A 356 11.52 54.64 -17.13
C ALA A 356 10.74 55.97 -17.15
N GLU A 357 10.33 56.46 -15.97
CA GLU A 357 9.68 57.75 -15.80
C GLU A 357 10.65 58.94 -15.82
N ARG A 358 11.96 58.73 -16.08
CA ARG A 358 13.02 59.74 -16.11
C ARG A 358 13.17 60.54 -14.80
N ARG A 359 12.80 59.94 -13.64
CA ARG A 359 12.99 60.55 -12.32
C ARG A 359 14.37 60.29 -11.73
N LEU A 360 14.98 59.18 -12.16
CA LEU A 360 16.34 58.77 -11.77
C LEU A 360 17.11 58.34 -13.02
N THR A 361 18.43 58.37 -12.93
CA THR A 361 19.35 57.76 -13.88
C THR A 361 20.04 56.55 -13.23
N ALA A 362 20.72 55.69 -14.01
CA ALA A 362 21.52 54.61 -13.46
C ALA A 362 22.70 55.11 -12.58
N ALA A 363 23.03 56.40 -12.64
CA ALA A 363 24.09 57.03 -11.84
C ALA A 363 23.57 57.89 -10.67
N SER A 364 22.24 57.89 -10.43
CA SER A 364 21.63 58.68 -9.36
C SER A 364 21.76 58.05 -7.98
#